data_0b1e643b734b48deaa08eedd8d16c25b
#
_entry.id   0b1e643b734b48deaa08eedd8d16c25b
#
_cell.length_a   1.000
_cell.length_b   1.000
_cell.length_c   1.000
_cell.angle_alpha   90.00
_cell.angle_beta   90.00
_cell.angle_gamma   90.00
#
_symmetry.space_group_name_H-M   'P 1'
#
loop_
_entity.id
_entity.type
_entity.pdbx_description
1 polymer ?
#
loop_
_entity_poly.entity_id
_entity_poly.type
_entity_poly.pdbx_seq_one_letter_code
_entity_poly.pdbx_strand_id
1 'polypeptide(L)'
;MTFDNSKTIISLRIKLFGATVVFLAYIALAYVIKLIKFPFLGMSDTALTVILVGIYLFIAILPMVLNYQFVFFSDDTEKIVFRYFTSGIVGGRKNSVEIDKRSFGGYKIDSRFFGLIKSITLFQQFKEGVAKYPPVYISALSSAERTKLIKALNLYSSPE
;
A
#
# COMPACT_ATOMS: atom_id res chain seq x y z
N MET A 1 -18.43 7.83 -9.32
CA MET A 1 -17.49 8.36 -8.30
C MET A 1 -16.09 7.85 -8.60
N THR A 2 -15.10 8.74 -8.68
CA THR A 2 -13.71 8.35 -8.94
C THR A 2 -12.79 8.84 -7.84
N PHE A 3 -11.85 8.01 -7.39
CA PHE A 3 -10.78 8.37 -6.48
C PHE A 3 -9.56 7.45 -6.61
N ASP A 4 -8.44 7.90 -6.09
CA ASP A 4 -7.23 7.12 -5.93
C ASP A 4 -6.51 7.45 -4.61
N ASN A 5 -5.54 6.64 -4.24
CA ASN A 5 -4.69 6.87 -3.06
C ASN A 5 -3.29 7.39 -3.41
N SER A 6 -3.14 8.10 -4.54
CA SER A 6 -1.86 8.64 -5.00
C SER A 6 -1.16 9.50 -3.94
N LYS A 7 -1.92 10.31 -3.19
CA LYS A 7 -1.37 11.16 -2.12
C LYS A 7 -0.67 10.32 -1.05
N THR A 8 -1.29 9.21 -0.61
CA THR A 8 -0.70 8.31 0.38
C THR A 8 0.56 7.64 -0.16
N ILE A 9 0.51 7.15 -1.40
CA ILE A 9 1.66 6.48 -2.04
C ILE A 9 2.82 7.44 -2.27
N ILE A 10 2.55 8.66 -2.73
CA ILE A 10 3.57 9.71 -2.90
C ILE A 10 4.19 10.07 -1.54
N SER A 11 3.38 10.28 -0.50
CA SER A 11 3.86 10.56 0.85
C SER A 11 4.79 9.46 1.38
N LEU A 12 4.43 8.18 1.16
CA LEU A 12 5.27 7.05 1.54
C LEU A 12 6.62 7.06 0.81
N ARG A 13 6.62 7.32 -0.49
CA ARG A 13 7.86 7.43 -1.29
C ARG A 13 8.75 8.57 -0.83
N ILE A 14 8.17 9.74 -0.54
CA ILE A 14 8.91 10.90 -0.02
C ILE A 14 9.53 10.57 1.34
N LYS A 15 8.78 9.93 2.25
CA LYS A 15 9.30 9.51 3.56
C LYS A 15 10.45 8.51 3.42
N LEU A 16 10.33 7.52 2.55
CA LEU A 16 11.39 6.55 2.29
C LEU A 16 12.63 7.21 1.69
N PHE A 17 12.44 8.09 0.71
CA PHE A 17 13.52 8.87 0.11
C PHE A 17 14.24 9.73 1.18
N GLY A 18 13.49 10.45 2.00
CA GLY A 18 14.04 11.24 3.11
C GLY A 18 14.83 10.39 4.10
N ALA A 19 14.30 9.23 4.50
CA ALA A 19 15.00 8.29 5.37
C ALA A 19 16.32 7.80 4.73
N THR A 20 16.31 7.52 3.43
CA THR A 20 17.51 7.11 2.68
C THR A 20 18.56 8.21 2.68
N VAL A 21 18.16 9.46 2.40
CA VAL A 21 19.08 10.62 2.40
C VAL A 21 19.70 10.83 3.78
N VAL A 22 18.89 10.78 4.85
CA VAL A 22 19.36 10.91 6.24
C VAL A 22 20.34 9.79 6.60
N PHE A 23 20.03 8.55 6.22
CA PHE A 23 20.89 7.40 6.46
C PHE A 23 22.24 7.52 5.72
N LEU A 24 22.22 7.91 4.45
CA LEU A 24 23.45 8.14 3.67
C LEU A 24 24.30 9.29 4.22
N ALA A 25 23.64 10.38 4.66
CA ALA A 25 24.32 11.49 5.31
C ALA A 25 25.01 11.03 6.63
N TYR A 26 24.34 10.21 7.44
CA TYR A 26 24.95 9.64 8.63
C TYR A 26 26.20 8.82 8.28
N ILE A 27 26.13 7.91 7.31
CA ILE A 27 27.28 7.11 6.89
C ILE A 27 28.45 8.00 6.43
N ALA A 28 28.16 9.03 5.62
CA ALA A 28 29.18 9.97 5.16
C ALA A 28 29.83 10.72 6.32
N LEU A 29 29.06 11.25 7.25
CA LEU A 29 29.56 12.01 8.39
C LEU A 29 30.31 11.15 9.41
N ALA A 30 29.86 9.92 9.64
CA ALA A 30 30.49 9.03 10.61
C ALA A 30 31.78 8.37 10.09
N TYR A 31 31.77 7.87 8.86
CA TYR A 31 32.82 7.00 8.35
C TYR A 31 33.74 7.66 7.31
N VAL A 32 33.22 8.57 6.47
CA VAL A 32 33.99 9.23 5.41
C VAL A 32 34.64 10.51 5.95
N ILE A 33 33.81 11.43 6.44
CA ILE A 33 34.27 12.74 6.93
C ILE A 33 34.83 12.64 8.36
N LYS A 34 34.39 11.61 9.13
CA LYS A 34 34.76 11.38 10.55
C LYS A 34 34.47 12.59 11.43
N LEU A 35 33.38 13.31 11.12
CA LEU A 35 32.94 14.47 11.91
C LEU A 35 32.29 14.03 13.21
N ILE A 36 31.61 12.88 13.21
CA ILE A 36 30.99 12.30 14.42
C ILE A 36 32.07 11.57 15.20
N LYS A 37 32.40 12.09 16.41
CA LYS A 37 33.34 11.45 17.32
C LYS A 37 32.62 10.45 18.21
N PHE A 38 33.13 9.24 18.28
CA PHE A 38 32.62 8.19 19.16
C PHE A 38 33.44 8.07 20.44
N PRO A 39 32.82 7.67 21.63
CA PRO A 39 31.43 7.25 21.75
C PRO A 39 30.43 8.42 21.66
N PHE A 40 29.37 8.25 20.87
CA PHE A 40 28.28 9.21 20.70
C PHE A 40 27.08 8.72 21.53
N LEU A 41 26.54 9.54 22.42
CA LEU A 41 25.47 9.15 23.37
C LEU A 41 25.81 7.89 24.19
N GLY A 42 27.10 7.68 24.50
CA GLY A 42 27.56 6.49 25.24
C GLY A 42 27.62 5.20 24.39
N MET A 43 27.32 5.26 23.11
CA MET A 43 27.34 4.10 22.20
C MET A 43 28.58 4.11 21.28
N SER A 44 29.10 2.91 20.99
CA SER A 44 30.14 2.75 19.98
C SER A 44 29.59 3.04 18.58
N ASP A 45 30.49 3.31 17.64
CA ASP A 45 30.17 3.48 16.22
C ASP A 45 29.37 2.30 15.65
N THR A 46 29.81 1.09 15.96
CA THR A 46 29.16 -0.15 15.51
C THR A 46 27.75 -0.29 16.09
N ALA A 47 27.57 -0.05 17.40
CA ALA A 47 26.27 -0.17 18.05
C ALA A 47 25.26 0.82 17.45
N LEU A 48 25.66 2.09 17.31
CA LEU A 48 24.80 3.11 16.74
C LEU A 48 24.43 2.78 15.28
N THR A 49 25.40 2.33 14.50
CA THR A 49 25.16 1.98 13.08
C THR A 49 24.20 0.79 12.94
N VAL A 50 24.35 -0.26 13.76
CA VAL A 50 23.43 -1.42 13.73
C VAL A 50 22.00 -0.99 14.05
N ILE A 51 21.80 -0.10 15.05
CA ILE A 51 20.48 0.43 15.39
C ILE A 51 19.89 1.21 14.22
N LEU A 52 20.66 2.12 13.61
CA LEU A 52 20.18 2.94 12.49
C LEU A 52 19.88 2.12 11.25
N VAL A 53 20.71 1.12 10.93
CA VAL A 53 20.44 0.14 9.85
C VAL A 53 19.14 -0.61 10.13
N GLY A 54 18.92 -1.07 11.36
CA GLY A 54 17.69 -1.76 11.75
C GLY A 54 16.45 -0.90 11.54
N ILE A 55 16.49 0.36 12.00
CA ILE A 55 15.40 1.33 11.82
C ILE A 55 15.15 1.60 10.33
N TYR A 56 16.21 1.83 9.55
CA TYR A 56 16.09 2.09 8.11
C TYR A 56 15.47 0.90 7.37
N LEU A 57 15.95 -0.32 7.63
CA LEU A 57 15.41 -1.53 7.03
C LEU A 57 13.94 -1.74 7.42
N PHE A 58 13.59 -1.50 8.67
CA PHE A 58 12.20 -1.58 9.11
C PHE A 58 11.29 -0.64 8.32
N ILE A 59 11.69 0.65 8.16
CA ILE A 59 10.94 1.63 7.38
C ILE A 59 10.84 1.23 5.90
N ALA A 60 11.95 0.71 5.32
CA ALA A 60 12.00 0.33 3.91
C ALA A 60 11.15 -0.90 3.57
N ILE A 61 11.12 -1.89 4.46
CA ILE A 61 10.43 -3.17 4.25
C ILE A 61 8.94 -3.08 4.61
N LEU A 62 8.56 -2.20 5.53
CA LEU A 62 7.20 -2.10 6.06
C LEU A 62 6.11 -1.98 4.97
N PRO A 63 6.22 -1.12 3.94
CA PRO A 63 5.22 -1.04 2.88
C PRO A 63 5.09 -2.33 2.06
N MET A 64 6.17 -3.08 1.93
CA MET A 64 6.20 -4.37 1.21
C MET A 64 5.48 -5.45 2.02
N VAL A 65 5.78 -5.56 3.32
CA VAL A 65 5.12 -6.51 4.24
C VAL A 65 3.62 -6.23 4.36
N LEU A 66 3.23 -4.96 4.43
CA LEU A 66 1.83 -4.54 4.50
C LEU A 66 1.11 -4.58 3.14
N ASN A 67 1.78 -5.02 2.07
CA ASN A 67 1.24 -5.07 0.71
C ASN A 67 0.60 -3.75 0.28
N TYR A 68 1.31 -2.63 0.49
CA TYR A 68 0.80 -1.34 0.07
C TYR A 68 0.73 -1.26 -1.45
N GLN A 69 -0.49 -1.01 -1.95
CA GLN A 69 -0.78 -0.86 -3.36
C GLN A 69 -1.31 0.53 -3.67
N PHE A 70 -0.93 1.03 -4.84
CA PHE A 70 -1.71 2.08 -5.47
C PHE A 70 -3.03 1.46 -5.91
N VAL A 71 -4.13 2.13 -5.61
CA VAL A 71 -5.48 1.72 -5.99
C VAL A 71 -6.20 2.92 -6.58
N PHE A 72 -6.67 2.76 -7.81
CA PHE A 72 -7.59 3.64 -8.47
C PHE A 72 -8.94 2.93 -8.58
N PHE A 73 -10.00 3.61 -8.20
CA PHE A 73 -11.37 3.14 -8.29
C PHE A 73 -12.22 4.14 -9.09
N SER A 74 -13.07 3.64 -9.99
CA SER A 74 -14.08 4.42 -10.70
C SER A 74 -15.32 3.59 -10.94
N ASP A 75 -16.49 4.23 -10.73
CA ASP A 75 -17.81 3.72 -11.08
C ASP A 75 -18.62 4.72 -11.91
N ASP A 76 -17.95 5.66 -12.59
CA ASP A 76 -18.62 6.72 -13.36
C ASP A 76 -19.27 6.21 -14.65
N THR A 77 -18.83 5.06 -15.15
CA THR A 77 -19.38 4.40 -16.36
C THR A 77 -20.30 3.25 -15.97
N GLU A 78 -20.76 2.48 -16.95
CA GLU A 78 -21.52 1.23 -16.75
C GLU A 78 -20.70 0.13 -16.10
N LYS A 79 -19.40 0.36 -15.88
CA LYS A 79 -18.46 -0.59 -15.29
C LYS A 79 -17.90 -0.07 -13.96
N ILE A 80 -17.64 -1.00 -13.06
CA ILE A 80 -16.80 -0.82 -11.88
C ILE A 80 -15.35 -1.10 -12.32
N VAL A 81 -14.47 -0.11 -12.18
CA VAL A 81 -13.08 -0.20 -12.61
C VAL A 81 -12.15 -0.10 -11.40
N PHE A 82 -11.30 -1.12 -11.22
CA PHE A 82 -10.17 -1.09 -10.31
C PHE A 82 -8.88 -1.17 -11.11
N ARG A 83 -7.97 -0.22 -10.90
CA ARG A 83 -6.59 -0.31 -11.39
C ARG A 83 -5.66 -0.28 -10.19
N TYR A 84 -4.75 -1.23 -10.12
CA TYR A 84 -3.87 -1.35 -8.97
C TYR A 84 -2.49 -1.88 -9.35
N PHE A 85 -1.49 -1.48 -8.58
CA PHE A 85 -0.13 -2.01 -8.67
C PHE A 85 0.57 -1.90 -7.31
N THR A 86 1.52 -2.79 -7.06
CA THR A 86 2.29 -2.79 -5.82
C THR A 86 3.19 -1.56 -5.75
N SER A 87 3.11 -0.83 -4.64
CA SER A 87 3.95 0.33 -4.37
C SER A 87 5.18 -0.12 -3.60
N GLY A 88 6.22 -0.52 -4.31
CA GLY A 88 7.52 -0.86 -3.73
C GLY A 88 8.65 -0.05 -4.36
N ILE A 89 9.90 -0.34 -3.96
CA ILE A 89 11.12 0.22 -4.54
C ILE A 89 11.20 -0.14 -6.03
N VAL A 90 10.77 -1.35 -6.37
CA VAL A 90 10.62 -1.81 -7.76
C VAL A 90 9.13 -1.75 -8.10
N GLY A 91 8.76 -0.99 -9.14
CA GLY A 91 7.39 -0.84 -9.59
C GLY A 91 6.75 -2.19 -9.91
N GLY A 92 5.59 -2.48 -9.30
CA GLY A 92 4.84 -3.71 -9.54
C GLY A 92 4.11 -3.72 -10.88
N ARG A 93 3.69 -4.90 -11.32
CA ARG A 93 2.86 -5.08 -12.51
C ARG A 93 1.53 -4.31 -12.34
N LYS A 94 1.17 -3.54 -13.35
CA LYS A 94 -0.14 -2.86 -13.39
C LYS A 94 -1.22 -3.87 -13.72
N ASN A 95 -2.24 -3.93 -12.88
CA ASN A 95 -3.40 -4.79 -13.06
C ASN A 95 -4.66 -3.92 -13.17
N SER A 96 -5.63 -4.38 -13.96
CA SER A 96 -6.95 -3.78 -14.08
C SER A 96 -8.02 -4.86 -13.92
N VAL A 97 -9.07 -4.54 -13.18
CA VAL A 97 -10.29 -5.33 -13.08
C VAL A 97 -11.44 -4.42 -13.49
N GLU A 98 -12.20 -4.85 -14.48
CA GLU A 98 -13.38 -4.14 -14.98
C GLU A 98 -14.58 -5.08 -14.95
N ILE A 99 -15.62 -4.71 -14.23
CA ILE A 99 -16.83 -5.52 -14.03
C ILE A 99 -18.04 -4.66 -14.40
N ASP A 100 -18.91 -5.18 -15.27
CA ASP A 100 -20.18 -4.52 -15.55
C ASP A 100 -21.05 -4.47 -14.30
N LYS A 101 -21.62 -3.31 -13.99
CA LYS A 101 -22.44 -3.11 -12.78
C LYS A 101 -23.59 -4.11 -12.68
N ARG A 102 -24.18 -4.51 -13.81
CA ARG A 102 -25.27 -5.48 -13.89
C ARG A 102 -24.85 -6.91 -13.55
N SER A 103 -23.56 -7.22 -13.74
CA SER A 103 -22.99 -8.54 -13.44
C SER A 103 -22.16 -8.56 -12.16
N PHE A 104 -22.18 -7.46 -11.39
CA PHE A 104 -21.45 -7.40 -10.13
C PHE A 104 -22.06 -8.34 -9.11
N GLY A 105 -21.30 -9.36 -8.69
CA GLY A 105 -21.70 -10.41 -7.75
C GLY A 105 -21.34 -10.11 -6.30
N GLY A 106 -20.94 -8.86 -6.00
CA GLY A 106 -20.55 -8.48 -4.64
C GLY A 106 -19.04 -8.50 -4.39
N TYR A 107 -18.68 -8.34 -3.13
CA TYR A 107 -17.28 -8.30 -2.70
C TYR A 107 -17.09 -8.94 -1.32
N LYS A 108 -15.85 -9.34 -1.03
CA LYS A 108 -15.45 -9.84 0.30
C LYS A 108 -14.24 -9.05 0.79
N ILE A 109 -14.29 -8.61 2.04
CA ILE A 109 -13.15 -7.97 2.71
C ILE A 109 -12.49 -8.99 3.62
N ASP A 110 -11.20 -9.23 3.41
CA ASP A 110 -10.36 -10.03 4.28
C ASP A 110 -9.39 -9.11 5.03
N SER A 111 -9.22 -9.39 6.32
CA SER A 111 -8.33 -8.65 7.21
C SER A 111 -7.36 -9.61 7.89
N ARG A 112 -6.05 -9.30 7.83
CA ARG A 112 -4.97 -10.11 8.41
C ARG A 112 -4.07 -9.24 9.29
N PHE A 113 -3.25 -9.87 10.14
CA PHE A 113 -2.33 -9.19 11.04
C PHE A 113 -3.01 -8.08 11.85
N PHE A 114 -4.02 -8.45 12.67
CA PHE A 114 -4.76 -7.52 13.54
C PHE A 114 -5.35 -6.31 12.80
N GLY A 115 -5.72 -6.47 11.52
CA GLY A 115 -6.31 -5.39 10.72
C GLY A 115 -5.33 -4.51 9.96
N LEU A 116 -4.04 -4.78 10.03
CA LEU A 116 -3.01 -4.01 9.32
C LEU A 116 -3.02 -4.29 7.81
N ILE A 117 -3.24 -5.56 7.42
CA ILE A 117 -3.36 -5.94 6.02
C ILE A 117 -4.83 -6.16 5.69
N LYS A 118 -5.35 -5.32 4.80
CA LYS A 118 -6.73 -5.42 4.32
C LYS A 118 -6.75 -5.62 2.82
N SER A 119 -7.56 -6.57 2.36
CA SER A 119 -7.76 -6.82 0.94
C SER A 119 -9.25 -6.92 0.62
N ILE A 120 -9.60 -6.59 -0.60
CA ILE A 120 -10.93 -6.74 -1.15
C ILE A 120 -10.88 -7.68 -2.34
N THR A 121 -11.76 -8.66 -2.34
CA THR A 121 -11.95 -9.61 -3.45
C THR A 121 -13.28 -9.31 -4.09
N LEU A 122 -13.32 -9.14 -5.41
CA LEU A 122 -14.52 -8.84 -6.18
C LEU A 122 -15.04 -10.11 -6.83
N PHE A 123 -16.35 -10.19 -6.97
CA PHE A 123 -17.03 -11.29 -7.64
C PHE A 123 -17.85 -10.76 -8.81
N GLN A 124 -17.89 -11.53 -9.89
CA GLN A 124 -18.73 -11.25 -11.05
C GLN A 124 -19.63 -12.45 -11.33
N GLN A 125 -20.91 -12.19 -11.53
CA GLN A 125 -21.90 -13.20 -11.89
C GLN A 125 -21.91 -13.39 -13.40
N PHE A 126 -21.86 -14.64 -13.84
CA PHE A 126 -22.07 -15.07 -15.21
C PHE A 126 -23.21 -16.08 -15.25
N LYS A 127 -23.72 -16.37 -16.44
CA LYS A 127 -24.78 -17.38 -16.63
C LYS A 127 -24.36 -18.78 -16.13
N GLU A 128 -23.07 -19.09 -16.17
CA GLU A 128 -22.50 -20.38 -15.82
C GLU A 128 -21.88 -20.45 -14.42
N GLY A 129 -21.93 -19.34 -13.63
CA GLY A 129 -21.38 -19.31 -12.29
C GLY A 129 -20.81 -17.96 -11.88
N VAL A 130 -20.05 -17.95 -10.79
CA VAL A 130 -19.45 -16.75 -10.23
C VAL A 130 -17.93 -16.78 -10.43
N ALA A 131 -17.40 -15.77 -11.11
CA ALA A 131 -15.96 -15.56 -11.20
C ALA A 131 -15.44 -14.76 -10.00
N LYS A 132 -14.30 -15.19 -9.48
CA LYS A 132 -13.58 -14.55 -8.39
C LYS A 132 -12.33 -13.86 -8.96
N TYR A 133 -12.21 -12.56 -8.72
CA TYR A 133 -11.02 -11.79 -9.09
C TYR A 133 -9.91 -11.91 -8.05
N PRO A 134 -8.65 -11.66 -8.43
CA PRO A 134 -7.55 -11.58 -7.48
C PRO A 134 -7.78 -10.51 -6.40
N PRO A 135 -7.31 -10.72 -5.16
CA PRO A 135 -7.49 -9.75 -4.10
C PRO A 135 -6.72 -8.45 -4.39
N VAL A 136 -7.39 -7.32 -4.21
CA VAL A 136 -6.80 -5.98 -4.26
C VAL A 136 -6.49 -5.55 -2.82
N TYR A 137 -5.24 -5.22 -2.52
CA TYR A 137 -4.87 -4.78 -1.18
C TYR A 137 -5.21 -3.31 -0.99
N ILE A 138 -6.03 -3.04 0.02
CA ILE A 138 -6.54 -1.72 0.37
C ILE A 138 -5.93 -1.17 1.66
N SER A 139 -4.82 -1.75 2.13
CA SER A 139 -4.12 -1.36 3.36
C SER A 139 -3.64 0.10 3.30
N ALA A 140 -3.21 0.56 2.13
CA ALA A 140 -2.72 1.92 1.91
C ALA A 140 -3.84 2.97 1.73
N LEU A 141 -5.11 2.57 1.65
CA LEU A 141 -6.25 3.49 1.64
C LEU A 141 -6.46 4.07 3.05
N SER A 142 -6.73 5.36 3.13
CA SER A 142 -7.20 6.00 4.37
C SER A 142 -8.58 5.45 4.80
N SER A 143 -8.96 5.65 6.06
CA SER A 143 -10.29 5.24 6.53
C SER A 143 -11.42 5.88 5.72
N ALA A 144 -11.27 7.15 5.34
CA ALA A 144 -12.25 7.86 4.53
C ALA A 144 -12.38 7.26 3.12
N GLU A 145 -11.26 6.94 2.46
CA GLU A 145 -11.24 6.30 1.14
C GLU A 145 -11.84 4.90 1.18
N ARG A 146 -11.51 4.10 2.21
CA ARG A 146 -12.13 2.78 2.42
C ARG A 146 -13.64 2.86 2.60
N THR A 147 -14.11 3.80 3.42
CA THR A 147 -15.55 4.01 3.63
C THR A 147 -16.24 4.42 2.33
N LYS A 148 -15.64 5.30 1.54
CA LYS A 148 -16.15 5.69 0.22
C LYS A 148 -16.23 4.50 -0.73
N LEU A 149 -15.17 3.67 -0.78
CA LEU A 149 -15.13 2.46 -1.59
C LEU A 149 -16.27 1.50 -1.24
N ILE A 150 -16.40 1.18 0.05
CA ILE A 150 -17.43 0.26 0.54
C ILE A 150 -18.84 0.79 0.24
N LYS A 151 -19.08 2.09 0.49
CA LYS A 151 -20.37 2.71 0.14
C LYS A 151 -20.69 2.61 -1.34
N ALA A 152 -19.72 2.86 -2.22
CA ALA A 152 -19.93 2.76 -3.65
C ALA A 152 -20.23 1.32 -4.09
N LEU A 153 -19.51 0.33 -3.56
CA LEU A 153 -19.73 -1.07 -3.91
C LEU A 153 -21.07 -1.61 -3.39
N ASN A 154 -21.50 -1.15 -2.21
CA ASN A 154 -22.82 -1.54 -1.66
C ASN A 154 -23.99 -1.09 -2.51
N LEU A 155 -23.84 -0.03 -3.34
CA LEU A 155 -24.89 0.40 -4.27
C LEU A 155 -25.16 -0.62 -5.38
N TYR A 156 -24.19 -1.46 -5.69
CA TYR A 156 -24.25 -2.44 -6.78
C TYR A 156 -24.30 -3.89 -6.29
N SER A 157 -24.01 -4.11 -5.02
CA SER A 157 -24.13 -5.41 -4.36
C SER A 157 -25.61 -5.68 -4.13
N SER A 158 -26.16 -6.73 -4.72
CA SER A 158 -27.51 -7.19 -4.37
C SER A 158 -27.55 -7.50 -2.87
N PRO A 159 -28.57 -7.07 -2.13
CA PRO A 159 -28.75 -7.55 -0.76
C PRO A 159 -28.92 -9.08 -0.79
N GLU A 160 -28.08 -9.79 -0.01
CA GLU A 160 -28.33 -11.19 0.31
C GLU A 160 -29.68 -11.35 1.03
#